data_58faeb337418ab318b46a1b7ce71cd2e
#
_entry.id   58faeb337418ab318b46a1b7ce71cd2e
#
_cell.length_a   1.000
_cell.length_b   1.000
_cell.length_c   1.000
_cell.angle_alpha   90.00
_cell.angle_beta   90.00
_cell.angle_gamma   90.00
#
_symmetry.space_group_name_H-M   'P 1'
#
loop_
_entity.id
_entity.type
_entity.pdbx_description
1 polymer ?
#
loop_
_entity_poly.entity_id
_entity_poly.type
_entity_poly.pdbx_seq_one_letter_code
_entity_poly.pdbx_strand_id
1 'polypeptide(L)'
;MHSVAWWPTVVVLAIATFTDLRSRRIPNWLVLPFLVAGIAVSCWLHGWSGLWESLGGMAMGGVLFGIIGLMGGMGMGDVKLCAAIGAWIGPTQMLVALVLTGMAGGIMVLCWAVAGGFLGDLFKGTGDLVFGFRKRGFRPPENLALNNPLTRKMPYAPAIAIGTLFSFFSR
;
A
#
# COMPACT_ATOMS: atom_id res chain seq x y z
N MET A 1 8.70 20.22 2.70
CA MET A 1 8.94 18.82 2.24
C MET A 1 8.29 18.47 0.90
N HIS A 2 7.10 19.00 0.57
CA HIS A 2 6.31 18.52 -0.59
C HIS A 2 7.01 18.61 -1.93
N SER A 3 7.66 19.72 -2.24
CA SER A 3 8.35 19.89 -3.53
C SER A 3 9.54 18.96 -3.73
N VAL A 4 10.23 18.60 -2.63
CA VAL A 4 11.38 17.69 -2.68
C VAL A 4 10.95 16.23 -2.72
N ALA A 5 9.86 15.87 -2.00
CA ALA A 5 9.35 14.51 -1.94
C ALA A 5 8.60 14.09 -3.23
N TRP A 6 8.04 15.05 -3.98
CA TRP A 6 7.22 14.81 -5.15
C TRP A 6 7.93 13.97 -6.23
N TRP A 7 9.04 14.48 -6.76
CA TRP A 7 9.71 13.83 -7.88
C TRP A 7 10.26 12.44 -7.58
N PRO A 8 10.97 12.20 -6.45
CA PRO A 8 11.43 10.86 -6.11
C PRO A 8 10.26 9.88 -5.92
N THR A 9 9.17 10.33 -5.29
CA THR A 9 7.99 9.50 -5.08
C THR A 9 7.31 9.12 -6.38
N VAL A 10 7.12 10.07 -7.32
CA VAL A 10 6.54 9.79 -8.65
C VAL A 10 7.37 8.76 -9.41
N VAL A 11 8.70 8.93 -9.44
CA VAL A 11 9.60 8.02 -10.15
C VAL A 11 9.52 6.61 -9.57
N VAL A 12 9.58 6.48 -8.24
CA VAL A 12 9.51 5.17 -7.58
C VAL A 12 8.15 4.52 -7.76
N LEU A 13 7.05 5.28 -7.69
CA LEU A 13 5.71 4.78 -7.95
C LEU A 13 5.54 4.30 -9.38
N ALA A 14 6.08 5.01 -10.38
CA ALA A 14 6.05 4.59 -11.77
C ALA A 14 6.79 3.26 -11.98
N ILE A 15 8.01 3.14 -11.43
CA ILE A 15 8.80 1.91 -11.52
C ILE A 15 8.12 0.77 -10.76
N ALA A 16 7.62 1.03 -9.54
CA ALA A 16 6.93 0.02 -8.74
C ALA A 16 5.66 -0.48 -9.44
N THR A 17 4.85 0.42 -10.00
CA THR A 17 3.66 0.08 -10.78
C THR A 17 4.02 -0.76 -12.00
N PHE A 18 5.05 -0.37 -12.75
CA PHE A 18 5.50 -1.11 -13.93
C PHE A 18 5.99 -2.52 -13.56
N THR A 19 6.80 -2.65 -12.51
CA THR A 19 7.31 -3.95 -12.06
C THR A 19 6.22 -4.83 -11.47
N ASP A 20 5.24 -4.25 -10.78
CA ASP A 20 4.11 -4.98 -10.22
C ASP A 20 3.17 -5.50 -11.32
N LEU A 21 2.87 -4.69 -12.32
CA LEU A 21 2.07 -5.11 -13.47
C LEU A 21 2.74 -6.22 -14.28
N ARG A 22 4.08 -6.20 -14.40
CA ARG A 22 4.84 -7.17 -15.21
C ARG A 22 5.14 -8.47 -14.47
N SER A 23 5.58 -8.39 -13.21
CA SER A 23 6.09 -9.52 -12.44
C SER A 23 5.35 -9.77 -11.13
N ARG A 24 4.36 -8.94 -10.78
CA ARG A 24 3.62 -9.00 -9.51
C ARG A 24 4.54 -9.06 -8.30
N ARG A 25 5.65 -8.34 -8.38
CA ARG A 25 6.66 -8.24 -7.33
C ARG A 25 7.28 -6.86 -7.33
N ILE A 26 7.36 -6.27 -6.14
CA ILE A 26 8.07 -5.01 -5.92
C ILE A 26 9.49 -5.34 -5.44
N PRO A 27 10.54 -4.96 -6.20
CA PRO A 27 11.90 -5.32 -5.86
C PRO A 27 12.42 -4.55 -4.65
N ASN A 28 13.10 -5.25 -3.72
CA ASN A 28 13.67 -4.63 -2.53
C ASN A 28 14.77 -3.59 -2.86
N TRP A 29 15.50 -3.77 -3.97
CA TRP A 29 16.53 -2.82 -4.40
C TRP A 29 15.97 -1.44 -4.75
N LEU A 30 14.69 -1.35 -5.09
CA LEU A 30 13.99 -0.08 -5.33
C LEU A 30 13.51 0.54 -4.01
N VAL A 31 12.87 -0.28 -3.17
CA VAL A 31 12.19 0.20 -1.96
C VAL A 31 13.17 0.59 -0.86
N LEU A 32 14.21 -0.22 -0.60
CA LEU A 32 15.15 0.03 0.49
C LEU A 32 15.96 1.31 0.31
N PRO A 33 16.61 1.56 -0.85
CA PRO A 33 17.31 2.82 -1.05
C PRO A 33 16.39 4.04 -0.99
N PHE A 34 15.16 3.92 -1.51
CA PHE A 34 14.17 4.97 -1.46
C PHE A 34 13.75 5.29 -0.02
N LEU A 35 13.54 4.28 0.81
CA LEU A 35 13.23 4.46 2.24
C LEU A 35 14.36 5.16 2.98
N VAL A 36 15.60 4.69 2.79
CA VAL A 36 16.78 5.28 3.45
C VAL A 36 16.98 6.73 2.99
N ALA A 37 16.83 7.00 1.70
CA ALA A 37 16.90 8.35 1.16
C ALA A 37 15.81 9.27 1.77
N GLY A 38 14.59 8.79 1.96
CA GLY A 38 13.51 9.55 2.60
C GLY A 38 13.85 9.97 4.03
N ILE A 39 14.36 9.04 4.83
CA ILE A 39 14.80 9.34 6.20
C ILE A 39 15.98 10.33 6.18
N ALA A 40 16.98 10.10 5.34
CA ALA A 40 18.17 10.95 5.26
C ALA A 40 17.83 12.39 4.83
N VAL A 41 16.98 12.55 3.80
CA VAL A 41 16.55 13.87 3.30
C VAL A 41 15.70 14.59 4.35
N SER A 42 14.78 13.88 5.02
CA SER A 42 13.97 14.45 6.10
C SER A 42 14.83 14.93 7.26
N CYS A 43 15.79 14.13 7.67
CA CYS A 43 16.74 14.48 8.73
C CYS A 43 17.60 15.69 8.34
N TRP A 44 18.07 15.75 7.09
CA TRP A 44 18.88 16.87 6.60
C TRP A 44 18.11 18.17 6.56
N LEU A 45 16.86 18.15 6.06
CA LEU A 45 16.06 19.38 5.87
C LEU A 45 15.49 19.93 7.19
N HIS A 46 15.10 19.06 8.13
CA HIS A 46 14.35 19.43 9.33
C HIS A 46 15.02 18.93 10.63
N GLY A 47 16.24 18.40 10.55
CA GLY A 47 16.97 17.89 11.71
C GLY A 47 16.22 16.76 12.43
N TRP A 48 16.22 16.86 13.76
CA TRP A 48 15.62 15.83 14.62
C TRP A 48 14.09 15.70 14.47
N SER A 49 13.39 16.81 14.21
CA SER A 49 11.93 16.77 13.94
C SER A 49 11.60 16.04 12.64
N GLY A 50 12.41 16.25 11.59
CA GLY A 50 12.25 15.55 10.32
C GLY A 50 12.48 14.05 10.43
N LEU A 51 13.40 13.61 11.31
CA LEU A 51 13.60 12.20 11.60
C LEU A 51 12.33 11.58 12.20
N TRP A 52 11.72 12.20 13.21
CA TRP A 52 10.49 11.69 13.83
C TRP A 52 9.29 11.71 12.86
N GLU A 53 9.16 12.75 12.03
CA GLU A 53 8.13 12.79 10.99
C GLU A 53 8.30 11.65 9.98
N SER A 54 9.53 11.40 9.53
CA SER A 54 9.83 10.32 8.58
C SER A 54 9.55 8.93 9.19
N LEU A 55 10.03 8.70 10.42
CA LEU A 55 9.76 7.44 11.14
C LEU A 55 8.27 7.25 11.43
N GLY A 56 7.57 8.31 11.80
CA GLY A 56 6.12 8.28 12.01
C GLY A 56 5.34 7.92 10.75
N GLY A 57 5.70 8.53 9.61
CA GLY A 57 5.12 8.20 8.31
C GLY A 57 5.42 6.78 7.87
N MET A 58 6.67 6.33 8.04
CA MET A 58 7.10 4.96 7.78
C MET A 58 6.31 3.96 8.63
N ALA A 59 6.19 4.21 9.93
CA ALA A 59 5.45 3.34 10.84
C ALA A 59 3.97 3.28 10.46
N MET A 60 3.36 4.43 10.14
CA MET A 60 1.96 4.49 9.74
C MET A 60 1.69 3.69 8.46
N GLY A 61 2.49 3.89 7.42
CA GLY A 61 2.38 3.11 6.17
C GLY A 61 2.67 1.63 6.38
N GLY A 62 3.74 1.31 7.11
CA GLY A 62 4.16 -0.07 7.34
C GLY A 62 3.23 -0.85 8.27
N VAL A 63 2.76 -0.26 9.37
CA VAL A 63 1.91 -0.96 10.34
C VAL A 63 0.50 -1.16 9.80
N LEU A 64 -0.14 -0.11 9.26
CA LEU A 64 -1.51 -0.22 8.76
C LEU A 64 -1.61 -1.19 7.58
N PHE A 65 -0.75 -1.05 6.58
CA PHE A 65 -0.72 -2.03 5.49
C PHE A 65 -0.13 -3.37 5.90
N GLY A 66 0.76 -3.40 6.90
CA GLY A 66 1.28 -4.64 7.48
C GLY A 66 0.20 -5.50 8.10
N ILE A 67 -0.73 -4.90 8.85
CA ILE A 67 -1.89 -5.62 9.41
C ILE A 67 -2.73 -6.23 8.29
N ILE A 68 -3.03 -5.45 7.23
CA ILE A 68 -3.79 -5.94 6.07
C ILE A 68 -3.02 -7.06 5.35
N GLY A 69 -1.70 -6.92 5.22
CA GLY A 69 -0.82 -7.93 4.62
C GLY A 69 -0.77 -9.24 5.42
N LEU A 70 -0.70 -9.15 6.76
CA LEU A 70 -0.74 -10.32 7.65
C LEU A 70 -2.09 -11.05 7.60
N MET A 71 -3.17 -10.32 7.34
CA MET A 71 -4.50 -10.90 7.09
C MET A 71 -4.62 -11.55 5.70
N GLY A 72 -3.54 -11.60 4.91
CA GLY A 72 -3.54 -12.20 3.58
C GLY A 72 -4.17 -11.34 2.49
N GLY A 73 -4.51 -10.08 2.78
CA GLY A 73 -5.16 -9.17 1.82
C GLY A 73 -4.20 -8.45 0.86
N MET A 74 -2.89 -8.41 1.18
CA MET A 74 -1.92 -7.61 0.43
C MET A 74 -0.53 -8.25 0.41
N GLY A 75 0.23 -8.00 -0.65
CA GLY A 75 1.61 -8.46 -0.77
C GLY A 75 2.57 -7.72 0.18
N MET A 76 3.55 -8.43 0.75
CA MET A 76 4.56 -7.81 1.62
C MET A 76 5.43 -6.77 0.88
N GLY A 77 5.48 -6.81 -0.45
CA GLY A 77 6.11 -5.79 -1.28
C GLY A 77 5.42 -4.44 -1.19
N ASP A 78 4.08 -4.46 -1.26
CA ASP A 78 3.23 -3.26 -1.17
C ASP A 78 3.35 -2.60 0.21
N VAL A 79 3.39 -3.42 1.28
CA VAL A 79 3.61 -2.94 2.66
C VAL A 79 4.92 -2.16 2.78
N LYS A 80 6.01 -2.72 2.24
CA LYS A 80 7.32 -2.06 2.23
C LYS A 80 7.31 -0.77 1.41
N LEU A 81 6.63 -0.78 0.26
CA LEU A 81 6.48 0.42 -0.58
C LEU A 81 5.73 1.51 0.16
N CYS A 82 4.62 1.19 0.84
CA CYS A 82 3.85 2.16 1.64
C CYS A 82 4.66 2.71 2.82
N ALA A 83 5.46 1.87 3.48
CA ALA A 83 6.38 2.32 4.53
C ALA A 83 7.43 3.31 3.97
N ALA A 84 7.99 3.00 2.80
CA ALA A 84 8.98 3.86 2.16
C ALA A 84 8.39 5.19 1.70
N ILE A 85 7.19 5.19 1.13
CA ILE A 85 6.45 6.42 0.77
C ILE A 85 6.16 7.25 2.02
N GLY A 86 5.68 6.60 3.10
CA GLY A 86 5.43 7.28 4.38
C GLY A 86 6.65 8.01 4.93
N ALA A 87 7.85 7.44 4.78
CA ALA A 87 9.10 8.09 5.19
C ALA A 87 9.38 9.41 4.43
N TRP A 88 8.88 9.57 3.21
CA TRP A 88 9.01 10.80 2.42
C TRP A 88 7.94 11.84 2.70
N ILE A 89 6.69 11.40 2.91
CA ILE A 89 5.53 12.31 2.99
C ILE A 89 5.09 12.63 4.43
N GLY A 90 5.60 11.89 5.41
CA GLY A 90 5.23 12.05 6.82
C GLY A 90 3.86 11.42 7.18
N PRO A 91 3.52 11.41 8.49
CA PRO A 91 2.36 10.65 8.98
C PRO A 91 1.02 11.22 8.52
N THR A 92 0.85 12.53 8.59
CA THR A 92 -0.44 13.18 8.24
C THR A 92 -0.79 12.94 6.77
N GLN A 93 0.16 13.14 5.87
CA GLN A 93 -0.08 12.95 4.45
C GLN A 93 -0.18 11.47 4.08
N MET A 94 0.51 10.60 4.81
CA MET A 94 0.38 9.17 4.64
C MET A 94 -1.03 8.68 4.99
N LEU A 95 -1.71 9.25 6.00
CA LEU A 95 -3.11 8.95 6.28
C LEU A 95 -4.03 9.27 5.09
N VAL A 96 -3.86 10.46 4.51
CA VAL A 96 -4.65 10.85 3.32
C VAL A 96 -4.36 9.90 2.16
N ALA A 97 -3.09 9.60 1.90
CA ALA A 97 -2.70 8.64 0.87
C ALA A 97 -3.30 7.24 1.11
N LEU A 98 -3.36 6.78 2.36
CA LEU A 98 -3.99 5.51 2.75
C LEU A 98 -5.46 5.45 2.40
N VAL A 99 -6.24 6.49 2.78
CA VAL A 99 -7.68 6.57 2.48
C VAL A 99 -7.89 6.55 0.97
N LEU A 100 -7.16 7.39 0.24
CA LEU A 100 -7.28 7.47 -1.22
C LEU A 100 -6.82 6.17 -1.92
N THR A 101 -5.79 5.52 -1.41
CA THR A 101 -5.34 4.20 -1.89
C THR A 101 -6.42 3.13 -1.65
N GLY A 102 -7.05 3.15 -0.48
CA GLY A 102 -8.16 2.23 -0.17
C GLY A 102 -9.35 2.42 -1.11
N MET A 103 -9.72 3.68 -1.39
CA MET A 103 -10.78 4.00 -2.36
C MET A 103 -10.41 3.55 -3.78
N ALA A 104 -9.21 3.90 -4.25
CA ALA A 104 -8.72 3.51 -5.57
C ALA A 104 -8.64 1.98 -5.72
N GLY A 105 -8.10 1.30 -4.70
CA GLY A 105 -8.02 -0.16 -4.66
C GLY A 105 -9.40 -0.82 -4.65
N GLY A 106 -10.35 -0.29 -3.88
CA GLY A 106 -11.73 -0.76 -3.87
C GLY A 106 -12.41 -0.65 -5.23
N ILE A 107 -12.29 0.52 -5.88
CA ILE A 107 -12.80 0.73 -7.25
C ILE A 107 -12.16 -0.26 -8.23
N MET A 108 -10.83 -0.43 -8.14
CA MET A 108 -10.08 -1.33 -9.03
C MET A 108 -10.53 -2.79 -8.84
N VAL A 109 -10.75 -3.25 -7.60
CA VAL A 109 -11.28 -4.58 -7.29
C VAL A 109 -12.68 -4.75 -7.86
N LEU A 110 -13.57 -3.76 -7.69
CA LEU A 110 -14.93 -3.80 -8.23
C LEU A 110 -14.93 -3.88 -9.76
N CYS A 111 -14.15 -3.02 -10.43
CA CYS A 111 -14.02 -3.07 -11.89
C CYS A 111 -13.53 -4.43 -12.38
N TRP A 112 -12.56 -5.00 -11.67
CA TRP A 112 -12.02 -6.31 -12.03
C TRP A 112 -13.00 -7.45 -11.77
N ALA A 113 -13.78 -7.38 -10.70
CA ALA A 113 -14.83 -8.35 -10.38
C ALA A 113 -15.98 -8.31 -11.40
N VAL A 114 -16.37 -7.10 -11.86
CA VAL A 114 -17.36 -6.93 -12.93
C VAL A 114 -16.84 -7.52 -14.22
N ALA A 115 -15.64 -7.12 -14.65
CA ALA A 115 -15.03 -7.61 -15.90
C ALA A 115 -14.77 -9.12 -15.91
N GLY A 116 -14.48 -9.70 -14.74
CA GLY A 116 -14.23 -11.13 -14.55
C GLY A 116 -15.45 -11.98 -14.24
N GLY A 117 -16.64 -11.38 -14.08
CA GLY A 117 -17.90 -12.09 -13.82
C GLY A 117 -17.99 -12.78 -12.43
N PHE A 118 -17.13 -12.41 -11.46
CA PHE A 118 -17.08 -13.04 -10.12
C PHE A 118 -17.54 -12.11 -8.98
N LEU A 119 -18.38 -11.12 -9.29
CA LEU A 119 -18.95 -10.22 -8.29
C LEU A 119 -19.65 -10.96 -7.12
N GLY A 120 -20.39 -12.04 -7.42
CA GLY A 120 -21.06 -12.84 -6.41
C GLY A 120 -20.10 -13.51 -5.43
N ASP A 121 -18.95 -13.97 -5.90
CA ASP A 121 -17.91 -14.59 -5.07
C ASP A 121 -17.18 -13.54 -4.22
N LEU A 122 -17.01 -12.31 -4.74
CA LEU A 122 -16.44 -11.20 -4.01
C LEU A 122 -17.31 -10.83 -2.81
N PHE A 123 -18.64 -10.70 -3.00
CA PHE A 123 -19.57 -10.37 -1.91
C PHE A 123 -19.68 -11.49 -0.88
N LYS A 124 -19.70 -12.75 -1.31
CA LYS A 124 -19.67 -13.92 -0.40
C LYS A 124 -18.39 -13.96 0.41
N GLY A 125 -17.24 -13.82 -0.26
CA GLY A 125 -15.91 -13.80 0.41
C GLY A 125 -15.77 -12.65 1.40
N THR A 126 -16.26 -11.44 1.06
CA THR A 126 -16.26 -10.29 1.98
C THR A 126 -17.21 -10.51 3.15
N GLY A 127 -18.39 -11.09 2.91
CA GLY A 127 -19.32 -11.48 3.96
C GLY A 127 -18.70 -12.50 4.91
N ASP A 128 -18.06 -13.54 4.38
CA ASP A 128 -17.39 -14.57 5.17
C ASP A 128 -16.22 -14.00 6.00
N LEU A 129 -15.51 -13.02 5.49
CA LEU A 129 -14.49 -12.29 6.24
C LEU A 129 -15.11 -11.52 7.41
N VAL A 130 -16.11 -10.70 7.16
CA VAL A 130 -16.75 -9.85 8.19
C VAL A 130 -17.44 -10.71 9.27
N PHE A 131 -18.18 -11.74 8.88
CA PHE A 131 -18.83 -12.65 9.84
C PHE A 131 -17.85 -13.67 10.45
N GLY A 132 -16.81 -14.08 9.72
CA GLY A 132 -15.78 -15.00 10.18
C GLY A 132 -14.87 -14.42 11.25
N PHE A 133 -14.63 -13.10 11.22
CA PHE A 133 -13.89 -12.38 12.28
C PHE A 133 -14.49 -12.60 13.67
N ARG A 134 -15.80 -12.68 13.75
CA ARG A 134 -16.53 -12.87 15.00
C ARG A 134 -16.41 -14.32 15.56
N LYS A 135 -16.13 -15.31 14.70
CA LYS A 135 -16.09 -16.74 15.08
C LYS A 135 -14.69 -17.35 15.13
N ARG A 136 -13.72 -16.87 14.34
CA ARG A 136 -12.41 -17.51 14.14
C ARG A 136 -11.20 -16.64 14.53
N GLY A 137 -11.42 -15.38 14.97
CA GLY A 137 -10.33 -14.45 15.25
C GLY A 137 -9.59 -14.03 13.98
N PHE A 138 -8.36 -13.51 14.12
CA PHE A 138 -7.52 -12.91 13.07
C PHE A 138 -6.94 -13.91 12.04
N ARG A 139 -7.43 -15.13 11.93
CA ARG A 139 -6.93 -16.10 10.94
C ARG A 139 -7.75 -15.99 9.65
N PRO A 140 -7.11 -15.65 8.49
CA PRO A 140 -7.79 -15.65 7.21
C PRO A 140 -8.26 -17.08 6.87
N PRO A 141 -9.46 -17.24 6.25
CA PRO A 141 -9.87 -18.52 5.72
C PRO A 141 -8.87 -19.01 4.67
N GLU A 142 -8.57 -20.31 4.65
CA GLU A 142 -7.58 -20.92 3.75
C GLU A 142 -7.82 -20.61 2.27
N ASN A 143 -9.08 -20.42 1.89
CA ASN A 143 -9.50 -20.11 0.51
C ASN A 143 -9.11 -18.70 0.06
N LEU A 144 -8.88 -17.77 0.99
CA LEU A 144 -8.54 -16.36 0.72
C LEU A 144 -7.06 -16.05 0.98
N ALA A 145 -6.29 -17.02 1.50
CA ALA A 145 -4.87 -16.85 1.72
C ALA A 145 -4.13 -16.67 0.39
N LEU A 146 -3.22 -15.68 0.31
CA LEU A 146 -2.38 -15.40 -0.87
C LEU A 146 -1.52 -16.59 -1.33
N ASN A 147 -1.35 -17.60 -0.46
CA ASN A 147 -0.64 -18.84 -0.77
C ASN A 147 -1.48 -19.88 -1.53
N ASN A 148 -2.78 -19.64 -1.69
CA ASN A 148 -3.62 -20.52 -2.49
C ASN A 148 -3.36 -20.26 -3.98
N PRO A 149 -2.96 -21.27 -4.80
CA PRO A 149 -2.71 -21.10 -6.23
C PRO A 149 -3.95 -20.65 -7.03
N LEU A 150 -5.15 -20.84 -6.47
CA LEU A 150 -6.41 -20.40 -7.07
C LEU A 150 -6.74 -18.94 -6.75
N THR A 151 -6.04 -18.29 -5.83
CA THR A 151 -6.26 -16.90 -5.47
C THR A 151 -5.73 -16.00 -6.58
N ARG A 152 -6.61 -15.23 -7.20
CA ARG A 152 -6.25 -14.24 -8.24
C ARG A 152 -5.49 -13.09 -7.59
N LYS A 153 -4.16 -13.07 -7.75
CA LYS A 153 -3.31 -11.98 -7.26
C LYS A 153 -3.53 -10.73 -8.10
N MET A 154 -3.97 -9.67 -7.46
CA MET A 154 -4.18 -8.38 -8.10
C MET A 154 -2.97 -7.46 -7.86
N PRO A 155 -2.47 -6.72 -8.86
CA PRO A 155 -1.42 -5.75 -8.65
C PRO A 155 -1.98 -4.55 -7.88
N TYR A 156 -1.46 -4.29 -6.67
CA TYR A 156 -1.91 -3.18 -5.81
C TYR A 156 -1.09 -1.89 -6.00
N ALA A 157 0.11 -1.96 -6.58
CA ALA A 157 0.96 -0.80 -6.79
C ALA A 157 0.28 0.34 -7.59
N PRO A 158 -0.57 0.10 -8.61
CA PRO A 158 -1.31 1.16 -9.27
C PRO A 158 -2.26 1.92 -8.34
N ALA A 159 -2.95 1.21 -7.44
CA ALA A 159 -3.85 1.83 -6.47
C ALA A 159 -3.07 2.70 -5.45
N ILE A 160 -1.91 2.21 -4.98
CA ILE A 160 -1.00 2.96 -4.11
C ILE A 160 -0.49 4.21 -4.84
N ALA A 161 -0.13 4.08 -6.13
CA ALA A 161 0.32 5.20 -6.93
C ALA A 161 -0.75 6.28 -7.05
N ILE A 162 -1.97 5.90 -7.42
CA ILE A 162 -3.12 6.82 -7.53
C ILE A 162 -3.37 7.51 -6.19
N GLY A 163 -3.52 6.75 -5.10
CA GLY A 163 -3.79 7.30 -3.77
C GLY A 163 -2.71 8.26 -3.28
N THR A 164 -1.43 7.90 -3.48
CA THR A 164 -0.30 8.75 -3.09
C THR A 164 -0.25 10.02 -3.94
N LEU A 165 -0.41 9.93 -5.26
CA LEU A 165 -0.39 11.09 -6.14
C LEU A 165 -1.53 12.06 -5.82
N PHE A 166 -2.74 11.56 -5.63
CA PHE A 166 -3.88 12.40 -5.24
C PHE A 166 -3.70 13.04 -3.85
N SER A 167 -2.99 12.39 -2.92
CA SER A 167 -2.71 12.98 -1.62
C SER A 167 -1.88 14.26 -1.70
N PHE A 168 -1.04 14.43 -2.74
CA PHE A 168 -0.30 15.65 -2.97
C PHE A 168 -1.19 16.82 -3.41
N PHE A 169 -2.36 16.57 -3.98
CA PHE A 169 -3.32 17.59 -4.43
C PHE A 169 -4.39 17.92 -3.37
N SER A 170 -4.47 17.17 -2.29
CA SER A 170 -5.51 17.32 -1.26
C SER A 170 -5.21 18.42 -0.22
N ARG A 171 -4.30 19.33 -0.50
CA ARG A 171 -3.96 20.48 0.36
C ARG A 171 -4.45 21.78 -0.21
#